data_263c47f9678154e7b82d3920aaeda7d9
#
_entry.id   263c47f9678154e7b82d3920aaeda7d9
#
_cell.length_a   1.000
_cell.length_b   1.000
_cell.length_c   1.000
_cell.angle_alpha   90.00
_cell.angle_beta   90.00
_cell.angle_gamma   90.00
#
_symmetry.space_group_name_H-M   'P 1'
#
loop_
_entity.id
_entity.type
_entity.pdbx_description
1 polymer ?
#
loop_
_entity_poly.entity_id
_entity_poly.type
_entity_poly.pdbx_seq_one_letter_code
_entity_poly.pdbx_strand_id
1 'polypeptide(L)'
;MIVLIRIIRYLNKKQWMQILLSFVFIVTQVYLDLKIPDYMSKITMYVESPGHTVSDIIGEGKWMLLCAFGSLISAIIVGYLASKVSASFCKDLRSRIFSKVESFSMKEINEFSTASLITRSTNDITQIQMVIVIGLQILIKAPIMAVWAITKIYNKGFEWTMATAVTVVILIVFVAILMVLVMPKFRMMQTLTDNINRILRENLTGLAVIRAYNSEEFREGKFEEANVELTNTQLFTSRAMSTLFPMINFSMSILTLVIYFIGAGLINAAGMMDKYVLFSDMVVFSSYAMQVIMSFMMMSMIFIMIPRAQISANRINEVLDTELSIKDGDVDSSNEDYEYEIEFDNVSFKYTDSEQYILKDIDFKVKKGEKIAIIGSTGSGKSTILNLLLRFYDATEGVVKIQGIDIKKYKLIFLYEKIGAVLQKSLLFKGNVKSNISFSEDGVDTEKVEEAADTSQSMEFIDKFDEKFDHEIAQLGKNVSGGQKQRLSIARAVYKKPNIFLFDDSFSALDFKTDSELRHQLREKSPDATTIIVAQRVGSIMDSDQIIVLENGQIAGIGQHKDLLQNCEVYKEIAYSQLTEEELNA
;
A
#
# COMPACT_ATOMS: atom_id res chain seq x y z
N MET A 1 -9.04 18.57 3.19
CA MET A 1 -9.20 18.54 4.65
C MET A 1 -10.23 17.49 5.11
N ILE A 2 -11.39 17.36 4.51
CA ILE A 2 -12.43 16.35 4.83
C ILE A 2 -11.89 14.92 4.81
N VAL A 3 -11.02 14.58 3.88
CA VAL A 3 -10.45 13.25 3.70
C VAL A 3 -9.49 12.84 4.82
N LEU A 4 -8.64 13.76 5.28
CA LEU A 4 -7.78 13.54 6.43
C LEU A 4 -8.60 13.35 7.72
N ILE A 5 -9.74 14.06 7.85
CA ILE A 5 -10.67 13.89 8.98
C ILE A 5 -11.28 12.48 8.98
N ARG A 6 -11.53 11.88 7.81
CA ARG A 6 -12.01 10.48 7.73
C ARG A 6 -10.99 9.50 8.31
N ILE A 7 -9.71 9.66 7.98
CA ILE A 7 -8.66 8.80 8.55
C ILE A 7 -8.53 8.98 10.07
N ILE A 8 -8.70 10.20 10.57
CA ILE A 8 -8.64 10.50 12.02
C ILE A 8 -9.75 9.74 12.81
N ARG A 9 -10.86 9.36 12.17
CA ARG A 9 -11.91 8.53 12.81
C ARG A 9 -11.42 7.15 13.25
N TYR A 10 -10.33 6.65 12.68
CA TYR A 10 -9.74 5.37 13.07
C TYR A 10 -8.88 5.44 14.33
N LEU A 11 -8.69 6.64 14.94
CA LEU A 11 -8.02 6.80 16.21
C LEU A 11 -8.79 6.13 17.34
N ASN A 12 -8.10 5.36 18.15
CA ASN A 12 -8.69 4.73 19.33
C ASN A 12 -8.74 5.70 20.54
N LYS A 13 -9.53 5.37 21.57
CA LYS A 13 -9.71 6.22 22.76
C LYS A 13 -8.38 6.55 23.47
N LYS A 14 -7.44 5.62 23.50
CA LYS A 14 -6.11 5.82 24.12
C LYS A 14 -5.27 6.82 23.34
N GLN A 15 -5.32 6.78 22.01
CA GLN A 15 -4.62 7.73 21.14
C GLN A 15 -5.21 9.15 21.29
N TRP A 16 -6.53 9.28 21.38
CA TRP A 16 -7.19 10.56 21.65
C TRP A 16 -6.77 11.17 22.99
N MET A 17 -6.68 10.35 24.05
CA MET A 17 -6.19 10.81 25.36
C MET A 17 -4.73 11.29 25.28
N GLN A 18 -3.88 10.60 24.52
CA GLN A 18 -2.48 11.02 24.32
C GLN A 18 -2.38 12.33 23.52
N ILE A 19 -3.25 12.55 22.52
CA ILE A 19 -3.34 13.81 21.78
C ILE A 19 -3.77 14.95 22.71
N LEU A 20 -4.78 14.73 23.55
CA LEU A 20 -5.23 15.72 24.53
C LEU A 20 -4.11 16.08 25.51
N LEU A 21 -3.38 15.06 26.00
CA LEU A 21 -2.23 15.28 26.88
C LEU A 21 -1.12 16.08 26.17
N SER A 22 -0.84 15.75 24.90
CA SER A 22 0.10 16.53 24.08
C SER A 22 -0.32 17.99 23.96
N PHE A 23 -1.61 18.24 23.74
CA PHE A 23 -2.15 19.61 23.67
C PHE A 23 -1.88 20.40 24.95
N VAL A 24 -2.09 19.81 26.13
CA VAL A 24 -1.80 20.45 27.42
C VAL A 24 -0.31 20.83 27.52
N PHE A 25 0.58 19.90 27.18
CA PHE A 25 2.03 20.17 27.21
C PHE A 25 2.46 21.20 26.16
N ILE A 26 1.82 21.26 24.99
CA ILE A 26 2.06 22.29 23.97
C ILE A 26 1.68 23.67 24.51
N VAL A 27 0.51 23.80 25.12
CA VAL A 27 0.07 25.07 25.75
C VAL A 27 1.05 25.47 26.87
N THR A 28 1.43 24.54 27.71
CA THR A 28 2.44 24.77 28.77
C THR A 28 3.78 25.23 28.20
N GLN A 29 4.26 24.56 27.16
CA GLN A 29 5.49 24.92 26.46
C GLN A 29 5.41 26.34 25.89
N VAL A 30 4.35 26.69 25.19
CA VAL A 30 4.14 28.04 24.62
C VAL A 30 4.11 29.10 25.75
N TYR A 31 3.41 28.80 26.84
CA TYR A 31 3.37 29.69 28.01
C TYR A 31 4.78 29.96 28.56
N LEU A 32 5.56 28.90 28.76
CA LEU A 32 6.92 29.00 29.28
C LEU A 32 7.86 29.74 28.30
N ASP A 33 7.76 29.42 26.99
CA ASP A 33 8.52 30.09 25.92
C ASP A 33 8.26 31.61 25.91
N LEU A 34 7.00 32.03 26.12
CA LEU A 34 6.61 33.45 26.17
C LEU A 34 6.92 34.13 27.52
N LYS A 35 7.22 33.37 28.57
CA LYS A 35 7.66 33.92 29.85
C LYS A 35 9.16 34.27 29.85
N ILE A 36 9.97 33.64 29.03
CA ILE A 36 11.41 33.92 28.94
C ILE A 36 11.69 35.38 28.61
N PRO A 37 11.06 36.00 27.56
CA PRO A 37 11.20 37.44 27.30
C PRO A 37 10.70 38.32 28.44
N ASP A 38 9.63 37.95 29.17
CA ASP A 38 9.15 38.72 30.32
C ASP A 38 10.24 38.85 31.43
N TYR A 39 10.95 37.75 31.74
CA TYR A 39 12.07 37.77 32.69
C TYR A 39 13.29 38.52 32.12
N MET A 40 13.55 38.39 30.82
CA MET A 40 14.60 39.16 30.14
C MET A 40 14.35 40.67 30.26
N SER A 41 13.08 41.13 30.17
CA SER A 41 12.69 42.51 30.39
C SER A 41 13.13 43.01 31.75
N LYS A 42 12.82 42.25 32.81
CA LYS A 42 13.18 42.63 34.18
C LYS A 42 14.71 42.66 34.38
N ILE A 43 15.42 41.69 33.84
CA ILE A 43 16.88 41.65 33.90
C ILE A 43 17.48 42.89 33.21
N THR A 44 17.01 43.23 32.01
CA THR A 44 17.45 44.42 31.28
C THR A 44 17.18 45.70 32.06
N MET A 45 15.98 45.81 32.65
CA MET A 45 15.64 46.97 33.50
C MET A 45 16.54 47.07 34.75
N TYR A 46 16.84 45.94 35.41
CA TYR A 46 17.72 45.95 36.61
C TYR A 46 19.18 46.27 36.27
N VAL A 47 19.66 45.91 35.07
CA VAL A 47 21.02 46.23 34.63
C VAL A 47 21.19 47.74 34.39
N GLU A 48 20.16 48.40 33.87
CA GLU A 48 20.22 49.81 33.47
C GLU A 48 19.82 50.79 34.58
N SER A 49 18.92 50.38 35.50
CA SER A 49 18.43 51.28 36.54
C SER A 49 19.34 51.25 37.77
N PRO A 50 19.71 52.41 38.34
CA PRO A 50 20.54 52.48 39.56
C PRO A 50 19.77 51.93 40.76
N GLY A 51 20.46 51.19 41.62
CA GLY A 51 19.92 50.69 42.89
C GLY A 51 19.65 49.20 42.98
N HIS A 52 19.82 48.45 41.86
CA HIS A 52 19.69 47.00 41.83
C HIS A 52 21.04 46.30 42.00
N THR A 53 21.00 45.13 42.64
CA THR A 53 22.20 44.33 42.92
C THR A 53 22.32 43.16 41.93
N VAL A 54 23.53 42.63 41.78
CA VAL A 54 23.76 41.39 41.00
C VAL A 54 22.89 40.23 41.49
N SER A 55 22.55 40.23 42.77
CA SER A 55 21.68 39.23 43.39
C SER A 55 20.25 39.27 42.81
N ASP A 56 19.72 40.47 42.54
CA ASP A 56 18.38 40.65 41.94
C ASP A 56 18.35 40.11 40.51
N ILE A 57 19.39 40.40 39.72
CA ILE A 57 19.58 39.90 38.37
C ILE A 57 19.64 38.37 38.35
N ILE A 58 20.43 37.76 39.23
CA ILE A 58 20.55 36.31 39.38
C ILE A 58 19.20 35.71 39.80
N GLY A 59 18.41 36.40 40.62
CA GLY A 59 17.06 35.98 41.02
C GLY A 59 16.13 35.79 39.85
N GLU A 60 16.00 36.79 38.96
CA GLU A 60 15.18 36.71 37.75
C GLU A 60 15.77 35.71 36.72
N GLY A 61 17.10 35.63 36.60
CA GLY A 61 17.80 34.66 35.75
C GLY A 61 17.51 33.20 36.12
N LYS A 62 17.36 32.89 37.42
CA LYS A 62 16.94 31.56 37.88
C LYS A 62 15.55 31.20 37.37
N TRP A 63 14.61 32.13 37.47
CA TRP A 63 13.24 31.90 36.95
C TRP A 63 13.21 31.75 35.43
N MET A 64 14.02 32.54 34.72
CA MET A 64 14.19 32.40 33.26
C MET A 64 14.73 31.03 32.89
N LEU A 65 15.75 30.53 33.61
CA LEU A 65 16.27 29.17 33.41
C LEU A 65 15.23 28.09 33.73
N LEU A 66 14.47 28.24 34.82
CA LEU A 66 13.38 27.30 35.14
C LEU A 66 12.33 27.23 34.05
N CYS A 67 11.94 28.37 33.47
CA CYS A 67 11.03 28.41 32.32
C CYS A 67 11.63 27.70 31.09
N ALA A 68 12.92 27.92 30.80
CA ALA A 68 13.61 27.26 29.70
C ALA A 68 13.66 25.74 29.89
N PHE A 69 14.01 25.27 31.11
CA PHE A 69 13.98 23.84 31.43
C PHE A 69 12.59 23.25 31.37
N GLY A 70 11.58 23.94 31.87
CA GLY A 70 10.18 23.51 31.79
C GLY A 70 9.69 23.41 30.35
N SER A 71 10.07 24.37 29.51
CA SER A 71 9.78 24.32 28.05
C SER A 71 10.47 23.13 27.40
N LEU A 72 11.75 22.89 27.69
CA LEU A 72 12.49 21.73 27.15
C LEU A 72 11.82 20.40 27.54
N ILE A 73 11.49 20.24 28.83
CA ILE A 73 10.79 19.02 29.28
C ILE A 73 9.45 18.85 28.57
N SER A 74 8.68 19.93 28.46
CA SER A 74 7.39 19.91 27.74
C SER A 74 7.57 19.52 26.28
N ALA A 75 8.58 20.06 25.59
CA ALA A 75 8.91 19.73 24.21
C ALA A 75 9.26 18.24 24.05
N ILE A 76 10.07 17.68 24.96
CA ILE A 76 10.45 16.26 24.96
C ILE A 76 9.19 15.36 25.13
N ILE A 77 8.31 15.72 26.07
CA ILE A 77 7.07 14.98 26.32
C ILE A 77 6.16 15.04 25.09
N VAL A 78 5.99 16.20 24.47
CA VAL A 78 5.20 16.37 23.24
C VAL A 78 5.79 15.53 22.12
N GLY A 79 7.10 15.57 21.91
CA GLY A 79 7.78 14.75 20.89
C GLY A 79 7.60 13.25 21.12
N TYR A 80 7.73 12.79 22.35
CA TYR A 80 7.50 11.40 22.73
C TYR A 80 6.04 10.97 22.47
N LEU A 81 5.07 11.76 22.92
CA LEU A 81 3.64 11.47 22.72
C LEU A 81 3.26 11.49 21.24
N ALA A 82 3.72 12.48 20.48
CA ALA A 82 3.48 12.58 19.04
C ALA A 82 4.01 11.35 18.29
N SER A 83 5.24 10.94 18.59
CA SER A 83 5.85 9.74 17.99
C SER A 83 5.10 8.47 18.38
N LYS A 84 4.68 8.32 19.62
CA LYS A 84 3.93 7.16 20.10
C LYS A 84 2.53 7.06 19.49
N VAL A 85 1.80 8.17 19.42
CA VAL A 85 0.48 8.24 18.77
C VAL A 85 0.61 7.88 17.29
N SER A 86 1.54 8.51 16.60
CA SER A 86 1.77 8.31 15.18
C SER A 86 2.14 6.86 14.86
N ALA A 87 3.10 6.26 15.57
CA ALA A 87 3.53 4.89 15.36
C ALA A 87 2.39 3.89 15.64
N SER A 88 1.67 4.07 16.77
CA SER A 88 0.54 3.21 17.13
C SER A 88 -0.60 3.31 16.11
N PHE A 89 -0.95 4.52 15.70
CA PHE A 89 -2.00 4.76 14.72
C PHE A 89 -1.65 4.15 13.36
N CYS A 90 -0.41 4.35 12.87
CA CYS A 90 0.03 3.78 11.60
C CYS A 90 0.13 2.24 11.63
N LYS A 91 0.46 1.66 12.80
CA LYS A 91 0.35 0.21 12.99
C LYS A 91 -1.09 -0.26 12.78
N ASP A 92 -2.05 0.38 13.47
CA ASP A 92 -3.46 0.00 13.39
C ASP A 92 -4.02 0.20 11.96
N LEU A 93 -3.63 1.29 11.29
CA LEU A 93 -4.02 1.59 9.91
C LEU A 93 -3.46 0.55 8.93
N ARG A 94 -2.19 0.16 9.10
CA ARG A 94 -1.53 -0.86 8.28
C ARG A 94 -2.21 -2.22 8.43
N SER A 95 -2.54 -2.60 9.66
CA SER A 95 -3.28 -3.83 9.94
C SER A 95 -4.66 -3.84 9.27
N ARG A 96 -5.40 -2.72 9.32
CA ARG A 96 -6.72 -2.59 8.68
C ARG A 96 -6.64 -2.69 7.16
N ILE A 97 -5.65 -2.00 6.54
CA ILE A 97 -5.45 -2.08 5.09
C ILE A 97 -5.10 -3.51 4.70
N PHE A 98 -4.18 -4.16 5.42
CA PHE A 98 -3.79 -5.53 5.14
C PHE A 98 -4.99 -6.48 5.22
N SER A 99 -5.75 -6.45 6.33
CA SER A 99 -6.95 -7.29 6.49
C SER A 99 -8.01 -7.01 5.41
N LYS A 100 -8.14 -5.74 4.98
CA LYS A 100 -9.07 -5.38 3.90
C LYS A 100 -8.62 -5.93 2.55
N VAL A 101 -7.32 -5.83 2.24
CA VAL A 101 -6.74 -6.36 0.99
C VAL A 101 -6.83 -7.89 0.95
N GLU A 102 -6.59 -8.58 2.08
CA GLU A 102 -6.78 -10.03 2.17
C GLU A 102 -8.24 -10.47 1.93
N SER A 103 -9.21 -9.59 2.19
CA SER A 103 -10.62 -9.86 1.90
C SER A 103 -11.05 -9.53 0.47
N PHE A 104 -10.17 -8.98 -0.37
CA PHE A 104 -10.46 -8.64 -1.76
C PHE A 104 -10.60 -9.88 -2.62
N SER A 105 -11.52 -9.83 -3.58
CA SER A 105 -11.56 -10.78 -4.68
C SER A 105 -10.52 -10.42 -5.75
N MET A 106 -10.34 -11.29 -6.73
CA MET A 106 -9.44 -11.01 -7.85
C MET A 106 -9.86 -9.78 -8.67
N LYS A 107 -11.15 -9.41 -8.62
CA LYS A 107 -11.66 -8.19 -9.25
C LYS A 107 -11.02 -6.95 -8.63
N GLU A 108 -11.12 -6.79 -7.32
CA GLU A 108 -10.56 -5.63 -6.61
C GLU A 108 -9.03 -5.59 -6.72
N ILE A 109 -8.36 -6.77 -6.62
CA ILE A 109 -6.90 -6.85 -6.77
C ILE A 109 -6.45 -6.37 -8.15
N ASN A 110 -7.18 -6.73 -9.21
CA ASN A 110 -6.88 -6.28 -10.58
C ASN A 110 -7.16 -4.79 -10.77
N GLU A 111 -8.25 -4.26 -10.20
CA GLU A 111 -8.59 -2.85 -10.26
C GLU A 111 -7.52 -1.96 -9.62
N PHE A 112 -7.02 -2.32 -8.45
CA PHE A 112 -5.99 -1.54 -7.74
C PHE A 112 -4.58 -1.79 -8.23
N SER A 113 -4.26 -2.91 -8.81
CA SER A 113 -2.93 -3.49 -9.06
C SER A 113 -2.09 -3.74 -7.79
N THR A 114 -1.30 -4.81 -7.80
CA THR A 114 -0.44 -5.20 -6.66
C THR A 114 0.57 -4.11 -6.29
N ALA A 115 1.17 -3.43 -7.28
CA ALA A 115 2.14 -2.36 -7.03
C ALA A 115 1.51 -1.16 -6.32
N SER A 116 0.27 -0.80 -6.69
CA SER A 116 -0.50 0.27 -6.04
C SER A 116 -0.85 -0.11 -4.60
N LEU A 117 -1.32 -1.33 -4.34
CA LEU A 117 -1.66 -1.80 -3.00
C LEU A 117 -0.43 -1.81 -2.07
N ILE A 118 0.75 -2.22 -2.56
CA ILE A 118 2.00 -2.15 -1.80
C ILE A 118 2.31 -0.70 -1.42
N THR A 119 2.23 0.25 -2.37
CA THR A 119 2.49 1.67 -2.10
C THR A 119 1.52 2.26 -1.07
N ARG A 120 0.23 1.91 -1.15
CA ARG A 120 -0.82 2.33 -0.22
C ARG A 120 -0.60 1.76 1.19
N SER A 121 -0.06 0.55 1.28
CA SER A 121 0.24 -0.12 2.56
C SER A 121 1.56 0.34 3.21
N THR A 122 2.44 1.01 2.47
CA THR A 122 3.78 1.43 2.92
C THR A 122 3.97 2.94 2.87
N ASN A 123 4.26 3.50 1.69
CA ASN A 123 4.61 4.90 1.51
C ASN A 123 3.48 5.86 1.90
N ASP A 124 2.23 5.56 1.51
CA ASP A 124 1.10 6.43 1.83
C ASP A 124 0.87 6.50 3.35
N ILE A 125 1.02 5.38 4.06
CA ILE A 125 0.96 5.38 5.54
C ILE A 125 2.10 6.20 6.13
N THR A 126 3.31 6.15 5.56
CA THR A 126 4.45 6.95 6.03
C THR A 126 4.19 8.45 5.85
N GLN A 127 3.53 8.87 4.76
CA GLN A 127 3.11 10.27 4.59
C GLN A 127 2.11 10.70 5.69
N ILE A 128 1.14 9.86 6.01
CA ILE A 128 0.21 10.10 7.13
C ILE A 128 0.96 10.18 8.46
N GLN A 129 1.93 9.29 8.67
CA GLN A 129 2.77 9.29 9.87
C GLN A 129 3.50 10.63 10.07
N MET A 130 4.13 11.14 9.01
CA MET A 130 4.83 12.43 9.06
C MET A 130 3.88 13.57 9.43
N VAL A 131 2.69 13.61 8.81
CA VAL A 131 1.72 14.67 9.08
C VAL A 131 1.19 14.62 10.51
N ILE A 132 1.01 13.43 11.09
CA ILE A 132 0.59 13.32 12.50
C ILE A 132 1.70 13.81 13.44
N VAL A 133 2.97 13.39 13.22
CA VAL A 133 4.09 13.82 14.09
C VAL A 133 4.31 15.32 14.00
N ILE A 134 4.45 15.86 12.78
CA ILE A 134 4.70 17.28 12.56
C ILE A 134 3.45 18.11 12.87
N GLY A 135 2.27 17.58 12.55
CA GLY A 135 1.00 18.24 12.85
C GLY A 135 0.78 18.44 14.34
N LEU A 136 1.03 17.44 15.18
CA LEU A 136 0.93 17.59 16.64
C LEU A 136 1.97 18.56 17.20
N GLN A 137 3.17 18.62 16.64
CA GLN A 137 4.23 19.50 17.13
C GLN A 137 4.10 20.94 16.61
N ILE A 138 3.75 21.13 15.35
CA ILE A 138 3.80 22.43 14.66
C ILE A 138 2.41 23.03 14.45
N LEU A 139 1.44 22.23 13.93
CA LEU A 139 0.11 22.72 13.58
C LEU A 139 -0.65 23.27 14.78
N ILE A 140 -0.44 22.69 15.94
CA ILE A 140 -1.07 23.12 17.20
C ILE A 140 -0.24 24.23 17.85
N LYS A 141 1.08 24.08 17.91
CA LYS A 141 1.96 25.05 18.57
C LYS A 141 1.97 26.41 17.87
N ALA A 142 2.10 26.43 16.54
CA ALA A 142 2.31 27.68 15.80
C ALA A 142 1.13 28.67 15.91
N PRO A 143 -0.15 28.28 15.75
CA PRO A 143 -1.27 29.21 15.96
C PRO A 143 -1.35 29.74 17.40
N ILE A 144 -1.16 28.88 18.39
CA ILE A 144 -1.20 29.26 19.81
C ILE A 144 -0.10 30.27 20.11
N MET A 145 1.12 30.00 19.65
CA MET A 145 2.27 30.89 19.79
C MET A 145 2.02 32.23 19.10
N ALA A 146 1.52 32.22 17.86
CA ALA A 146 1.23 33.45 17.11
C ALA A 146 0.19 34.32 17.83
N VAL A 147 -0.96 33.74 18.18
CA VAL A 147 -2.03 34.48 18.88
C VAL A 147 -1.55 35.03 20.21
N TRP A 148 -0.87 34.21 20.99
CA TRP A 148 -0.42 34.65 22.33
C TRP A 148 0.72 35.66 22.27
N ALA A 149 1.67 35.51 21.33
CA ALA A 149 2.71 36.51 21.10
C ALA A 149 2.13 37.86 20.62
N ILE A 150 1.12 37.83 19.72
CA ILE A 150 0.42 39.04 19.26
C ILE A 150 -0.27 39.76 20.46
N THR A 151 -0.93 39.03 21.36
CA THR A 151 -1.56 39.63 22.53
C THR A 151 -0.52 40.28 23.47
N LYS A 152 0.67 39.70 23.56
CA LYS A 152 1.80 40.28 24.33
C LYS A 152 2.35 41.55 23.68
N ILE A 153 2.45 41.59 22.37
CA ILE A 153 2.91 42.72 21.57
C ILE A 153 1.93 43.92 21.71
N TYR A 154 0.62 43.66 21.54
CA TYR A 154 -0.41 44.69 21.52
C TYR A 154 -0.40 45.64 22.70
N ASN A 155 -0.01 45.13 23.88
CA ASN A 155 0.03 45.92 25.14
C ASN A 155 1.31 46.72 25.35
N LYS A 156 2.34 46.62 24.47
CA LYS A 156 3.65 47.24 24.68
C LYS A 156 3.97 48.49 23.83
N GLY A 157 3.19 48.77 22.78
CA GLY A 157 3.35 49.96 21.95
C GLY A 157 2.71 49.82 20.60
N PHE A 158 1.98 50.84 20.18
CA PHE A 158 1.25 50.82 18.90
C PHE A 158 2.19 50.86 17.70
N GLU A 159 3.25 51.67 17.72
CA GLU A 159 4.18 51.87 16.61
C GLU A 159 4.93 50.56 16.27
N TRP A 160 5.43 49.85 17.28
CA TRP A 160 6.12 48.60 17.13
C TRP A 160 5.17 47.47 16.68
N THR A 161 3.94 47.48 17.21
CA THR A 161 2.89 46.54 16.80
C THR A 161 2.54 46.69 15.30
N MET A 162 2.44 47.94 14.85
CA MET A 162 2.17 48.25 13.46
C MET A 162 3.33 47.82 12.55
N ALA A 163 4.59 48.07 12.95
CA ALA A 163 5.76 47.62 12.20
C ALA A 163 5.81 46.10 12.08
N THR A 164 5.48 45.36 13.14
CA THR A 164 5.39 43.89 13.09
C THR A 164 4.25 43.43 12.19
N ALA A 165 3.07 44.05 12.30
CA ALA A 165 1.93 43.68 11.46
C ALA A 165 2.22 43.89 9.96
N VAL A 166 2.84 45.00 9.58
CA VAL A 166 3.26 45.27 8.21
C VAL A 166 4.27 44.22 7.71
N THR A 167 5.26 43.89 8.53
CA THR A 167 6.25 42.86 8.17
C THR A 167 5.61 41.49 7.98
N VAL A 168 4.68 41.09 8.86
CA VAL A 168 3.94 39.83 8.73
C VAL A 168 3.09 39.82 7.46
N VAL A 169 2.41 40.92 7.14
CA VAL A 169 1.62 41.04 5.91
C VAL A 169 2.51 40.89 4.67
N ILE A 170 3.67 41.55 4.66
CA ILE A 170 4.65 41.44 3.56
C ILE A 170 5.08 39.99 3.40
N LEU A 171 5.39 39.28 4.50
CA LEU A 171 5.78 37.87 4.46
C LEU A 171 4.65 36.97 3.95
N ILE A 172 3.40 37.20 4.39
CA ILE A 172 2.25 36.44 3.92
C ILE A 172 2.05 36.64 2.42
N VAL A 173 2.13 37.87 1.94
CA VAL A 173 2.01 38.18 0.50
C VAL A 173 3.15 37.53 -0.29
N PHE A 174 4.39 37.62 0.21
CA PHE A 174 5.52 36.97 -0.43
C PHE A 174 5.34 35.45 -0.52
N VAL A 175 4.95 34.78 0.58
CA VAL A 175 4.70 33.33 0.59
C VAL A 175 3.55 32.96 -0.33
N ALA A 176 2.47 33.76 -0.37
CA ALA A 176 1.35 33.53 -1.26
C ALA A 176 1.76 33.61 -2.74
N ILE A 177 2.53 34.64 -3.12
CA ILE A 177 3.07 34.78 -4.49
C ILE A 177 3.94 33.57 -4.83
N LEU A 178 4.85 33.20 -3.94
CA LEU A 178 5.76 32.06 -4.14
C LEU A 178 4.96 30.76 -4.31
N MET A 179 3.91 30.55 -3.53
CA MET A 179 3.05 29.36 -3.65
C MET A 179 2.29 29.33 -4.98
N VAL A 180 1.76 30.47 -5.44
CA VAL A 180 1.08 30.56 -6.75
C VAL A 180 2.02 30.20 -7.89
N LEU A 181 3.28 30.63 -7.82
CA LEU A 181 4.28 30.35 -8.86
C LEU A 181 4.79 28.89 -8.83
N VAL A 182 4.96 28.32 -7.63
CA VAL A 182 5.62 27.02 -7.44
C VAL A 182 4.64 25.84 -7.49
N MET A 183 3.40 26.00 -7.02
CA MET A 183 2.42 24.91 -6.95
C MET A 183 2.11 24.24 -8.31
N PRO A 184 1.93 24.98 -9.43
CA PRO A 184 1.74 24.37 -10.76
C PRO A 184 2.98 23.55 -11.18
N LYS A 185 4.16 24.05 -10.86
CA LYS A 185 5.44 23.37 -11.19
C LYS A 185 5.65 22.11 -10.36
N PHE A 186 5.20 22.07 -9.10
CA PHE A 186 5.19 20.83 -8.31
C PHE A 186 4.30 19.75 -8.92
N ARG A 187 3.14 20.12 -9.45
CA ARG A 187 2.27 19.17 -10.16
C ARG A 187 2.93 18.66 -11.43
N MET A 188 3.53 19.56 -12.21
CA MET A 188 4.27 19.21 -13.43
C MET A 188 5.45 18.29 -13.13
N MET A 189 6.22 18.55 -12.06
CA MET A 189 7.30 17.67 -11.59
C MET A 189 6.82 16.23 -11.38
N GLN A 190 5.64 16.04 -10.79
CA GLN A 190 5.10 14.70 -10.56
C GLN A 190 4.88 13.98 -11.89
N THR A 191 4.21 14.62 -12.85
CA THR A 191 3.98 14.05 -14.19
C THR A 191 5.28 13.72 -14.92
N LEU A 192 6.28 14.60 -14.83
CA LEU A 192 7.60 14.38 -15.45
C LEU A 192 8.37 13.23 -14.76
N THR A 193 8.26 13.12 -13.44
CA THR A 193 8.83 11.98 -12.69
C THR A 193 8.17 10.67 -13.11
N ASP A 194 6.86 10.65 -13.28
CA ASP A 194 6.12 9.47 -13.74
C ASP A 194 6.55 9.08 -15.18
N ASN A 195 6.78 10.07 -16.04
CA ASN A 195 7.32 9.83 -17.39
C ASN A 195 8.72 9.21 -17.37
N ILE A 196 9.64 9.73 -16.55
CA ILE A 196 10.98 9.14 -16.37
C ILE A 196 10.87 7.70 -15.85
N ASN A 197 10.02 7.45 -14.85
CA ASN A 197 9.80 6.11 -14.30
C ASN A 197 9.27 5.15 -15.37
N ARG A 198 8.39 5.62 -16.26
CA ARG A 198 7.89 4.84 -17.40
C ARG A 198 9.02 4.48 -18.36
N ILE A 199 9.84 5.46 -18.77
CA ILE A 199 10.98 5.25 -19.67
C ILE A 199 11.99 4.26 -19.05
N LEU A 200 12.32 4.42 -17.76
CA LEU A 200 13.22 3.51 -17.05
C LEU A 200 12.66 2.08 -16.98
N ARG A 201 11.36 1.93 -16.68
CA ARG A 201 10.71 0.62 -16.65
C ARG A 201 10.75 -0.06 -18.01
N GLU A 202 10.43 0.67 -19.08
CA GLU A 202 10.51 0.16 -20.45
C GLU A 202 11.94 -0.29 -20.79
N ASN A 203 12.95 0.54 -20.46
CA ASN A 203 14.34 0.23 -20.74
C ASN A 203 14.84 -1.00 -19.95
N LEU A 204 14.53 -1.10 -18.65
CA LEU A 204 14.95 -2.23 -17.83
C LEU A 204 14.25 -3.53 -18.24
N THR A 205 12.97 -3.46 -18.57
CA THR A 205 12.21 -4.65 -19.02
C THR A 205 12.66 -5.08 -20.41
N GLY A 206 12.94 -4.12 -21.32
CA GLY A 206 13.34 -4.37 -22.69
C GLY A 206 14.85 -4.37 -22.95
N LEU A 207 15.70 -4.47 -21.93
CA LEU A 207 17.15 -4.32 -22.06
C LEU A 207 17.76 -5.30 -23.09
N ALA A 208 17.29 -6.54 -23.10
CA ALA A 208 17.75 -7.54 -24.07
C ALA A 208 17.40 -7.13 -25.51
N VAL A 209 16.21 -6.55 -25.72
CA VAL A 209 15.76 -6.05 -27.03
C VAL A 209 16.60 -4.83 -27.45
N ILE A 210 16.82 -3.88 -26.54
CA ILE A 210 17.63 -2.69 -26.81
C ILE A 210 19.02 -3.09 -27.29
N ARG A 211 19.68 -4.04 -26.62
CA ARG A 211 20.99 -4.57 -26.99
C ARG A 211 20.97 -5.35 -28.30
N ALA A 212 19.95 -6.20 -28.52
CA ALA A 212 19.83 -6.98 -29.73
C ALA A 212 19.69 -6.11 -31.00
N TYR A 213 19.11 -4.91 -30.85
CA TYR A 213 18.90 -3.96 -31.95
C TYR A 213 19.88 -2.78 -31.94
N ASN A 214 20.89 -2.77 -31.04
CA ASN A 214 21.89 -1.71 -30.90
C ASN A 214 21.25 -0.30 -30.82
N SER A 215 20.22 -0.19 -29.99
CA SER A 215 19.37 1.00 -29.88
C SER A 215 19.62 1.79 -28.58
N GLU A 216 20.77 1.61 -27.93
CA GLU A 216 21.16 2.25 -26.68
C GLU A 216 21.15 3.78 -26.82
N GLU A 217 21.82 4.31 -27.84
CA GLU A 217 21.94 5.75 -28.06
C GLU A 217 20.56 6.42 -28.28
N PHE A 218 19.69 5.78 -29.04
CA PHE A 218 18.31 6.25 -29.23
C PHE A 218 17.51 6.30 -27.91
N ARG A 219 17.65 5.27 -27.09
CA ARG A 219 16.94 5.20 -25.79
C ARG A 219 17.53 6.16 -24.77
N GLU A 220 18.85 6.36 -24.78
CA GLU A 220 19.55 7.35 -23.96
C GLU A 220 19.11 8.77 -24.32
N GLY A 221 19.04 9.09 -25.60
CA GLY A 221 18.54 10.39 -26.09
C GLY A 221 17.09 10.66 -25.60
N LYS A 222 16.22 9.67 -25.68
CA LYS A 222 14.85 9.80 -25.19
C LYS A 222 14.75 9.97 -23.67
N PHE A 223 15.63 9.31 -22.93
CA PHE A 223 15.74 9.49 -21.48
C PHE A 223 16.26 10.89 -21.16
N GLU A 224 17.31 11.36 -21.84
CA GLU A 224 17.92 12.65 -21.57
C GLU A 224 16.97 13.82 -21.88
N GLU A 225 16.16 13.75 -22.93
CA GLU A 225 15.12 14.74 -23.20
C GLU A 225 14.15 14.88 -22.01
N ALA A 226 13.64 13.78 -21.49
CA ALA A 226 12.75 13.76 -20.32
C ALA A 226 13.47 14.23 -19.04
N ASN A 227 14.74 13.86 -18.88
CA ASN A 227 15.59 14.23 -17.74
C ASN A 227 15.86 15.73 -17.70
N VAL A 228 16.17 16.34 -18.85
CA VAL A 228 16.39 17.79 -18.99
C VAL A 228 15.11 18.56 -18.66
N GLU A 229 13.94 18.11 -19.13
CA GLU A 229 12.66 18.76 -18.82
C GLU A 229 12.34 18.71 -17.32
N LEU A 230 12.52 17.55 -16.67
CA LEU A 230 12.37 17.40 -15.22
C LEU A 230 13.36 18.30 -14.48
N THR A 231 14.65 18.28 -14.89
CA THR A 231 15.70 19.06 -14.27
C THR A 231 15.41 20.55 -14.33
N ASN A 232 14.98 21.08 -15.47
CA ASN A 232 14.63 22.49 -15.63
C ASN A 232 13.46 22.89 -14.73
N THR A 233 12.43 22.06 -14.65
CA THR A 233 11.26 22.28 -13.78
C THR A 233 11.66 22.22 -12.30
N GLN A 234 12.50 21.26 -11.90
CA GLN A 234 13.01 21.13 -10.55
C GLN A 234 13.92 22.29 -10.16
N LEU A 235 14.79 22.71 -11.09
CA LEU A 235 15.69 23.83 -10.87
C LEU A 235 14.93 25.14 -10.65
N PHE A 236 13.90 25.42 -11.45
CA PHE A 236 13.02 26.57 -11.23
C PHE A 236 12.37 26.53 -9.83
N THR A 237 11.79 25.38 -9.47
CA THR A 237 11.13 25.18 -8.18
C THR A 237 12.11 25.36 -7.03
N SER A 238 13.29 24.74 -7.11
CA SER A 238 14.33 24.83 -6.09
C SER A 238 14.86 26.25 -5.93
N ARG A 239 15.11 26.98 -7.03
CA ARG A 239 15.53 28.39 -7.00
C ARG A 239 14.47 29.27 -6.36
N ALA A 240 13.20 29.10 -6.72
CA ALA A 240 12.10 29.84 -6.13
C ALA A 240 11.99 29.56 -4.62
N MET A 241 12.02 28.29 -4.22
CA MET A 241 11.94 27.90 -2.79
C MET A 241 13.17 28.33 -1.99
N SER A 242 14.36 28.38 -2.60
CA SER A 242 15.58 28.82 -1.91
C SER A 242 15.55 30.30 -1.50
N THR A 243 14.67 31.12 -2.08
CA THR A 243 14.48 32.53 -1.67
C THR A 243 13.73 32.68 -0.35
N LEU A 244 13.04 31.63 0.10
CA LEU A 244 12.15 31.70 1.28
C LEU A 244 12.91 32.01 2.56
N PHE A 245 13.97 31.26 2.87
CA PHE A 245 14.76 31.46 4.10
C PHE A 245 15.53 32.81 4.11
N PRO A 246 16.22 33.22 3.04
CA PRO A 246 16.81 34.54 2.96
C PRO A 246 15.80 35.67 3.14
N MET A 247 14.62 35.57 2.55
CA MET A 247 13.59 36.59 2.69
C MET A 247 13.03 36.70 4.11
N ILE A 248 12.84 35.57 4.79
CA ILE A 248 12.45 35.56 6.20
C ILE A 248 13.53 36.22 7.08
N ASN A 249 14.79 35.81 6.92
CA ASN A 249 15.91 36.39 7.68
C ASN A 249 16.06 37.89 7.40
N PHE A 250 15.93 38.31 6.15
CA PHE A 250 15.96 39.72 5.77
C PHE A 250 14.81 40.50 6.42
N SER A 251 13.59 39.96 6.40
CA SER A 251 12.42 40.57 7.05
C SER A 251 12.62 40.67 8.56
N MET A 252 13.19 39.64 9.21
CA MET A 252 13.54 39.69 10.64
C MET A 252 14.57 40.77 10.94
N SER A 253 15.62 40.88 10.13
CA SER A 253 16.66 41.88 10.30
C SER A 253 16.11 43.31 10.11
N ILE A 254 15.28 43.53 9.06
CA ILE A 254 14.61 44.83 8.85
C ILE A 254 13.67 45.14 10.02
N LEU A 255 12.85 44.20 10.45
CA LEU A 255 11.94 44.42 11.56
C LEU A 255 12.71 44.80 12.82
N THR A 256 13.81 44.12 13.14
CA THR A 256 14.68 44.43 14.26
C THR A 256 15.23 45.86 14.14
N LEU A 257 15.75 46.24 12.95
CA LEU A 257 16.25 47.58 12.71
C LEU A 257 15.15 48.65 12.91
N VAL A 258 13.94 48.41 12.38
CA VAL A 258 12.78 49.31 12.51
C VAL A 258 12.37 49.44 13.97
N ILE A 259 12.34 48.35 14.75
CA ILE A 259 12.02 48.37 16.17
C ILE A 259 13.03 49.21 16.94
N TYR A 260 14.32 49.02 16.67
CA TYR A 260 15.38 49.81 17.32
C TYR A 260 15.36 51.27 16.90
N PHE A 261 15.08 51.59 15.64
CA PHE A 261 14.97 52.97 15.15
C PHE A 261 13.79 53.71 15.78
N ILE A 262 12.63 53.09 15.81
CA ILE A 262 11.43 53.64 16.48
C ILE A 262 11.70 53.77 17.99
N GLY A 263 12.29 52.73 18.59
CA GLY A 263 12.64 52.72 20.01
C GLY A 263 13.58 53.82 20.40
N ALA A 264 14.65 54.07 19.61
CA ALA A 264 15.58 55.16 19.86
C ALA A 264 14.89 56.55 19.83
N GLY A 265 13.93 56.73 18.87
CA GLY A 265 13.11 57.95 18.80
C GLY A 265 12.25 58.12 20.04
N LEU A 266 11.53 57.07 20.46
CA LEU A 266 10.68 57.08 21.65
C LEU A 266 11.47 57.35 22.96
N ILE A 267 12.60 56.67 23.09
CA ILE A 267 13.51 56.80 24.24
C ILE A 267 14.09 58.23 24.32
N ASN A 268 14.46 58.84 23.17
CA ASN A 268 14.96 60.20 23.13
C ASN A 268 13.92 61.22 23.56
N ALA A 269 12.63 61.00 23.24
CA ALA A 269 11.53 61.88 23.58
C ALA A 269 11.01 61.67 25.02
N ALA A 270 11.35 60.58 25.68
CA ALA A 270 10.82 60.20 27.01
C ALA A 270 11.55 60.86 28.17
N GLY A 271 10.91 60.95 29.35
CA GLY A 271 11.51 61.35 30.63
C GLY A 271 12.52 60.30 31.17
N MET A 272 13.37 60.73 32.10
CA MET A 272 14.52 59.93 32.54
C MET A 272 14.14 58.55 33.14
N MET A 273 13.00 58.43 33.81
CA MET A 273 12.49 57.22 34.40
C MET A 273 11.90 56.28 33.33
N ASP A 274 11.22 56.85 32.34
CA ASP A 274 10.55 56.09 31.26
C ASP A 274 11.54 55.53 30.24
N LYS A 275 12.74 56.12 30.13
CA LYS A 275 13.82 55.62 29.23
C LYS A 275 14.20 54.19 29.48
N TYR A 276 14.36 53.82 30.76
CA TYR A 276 14.74 52.45 31.15
C TYR A 276 13.65 51.43 30.81
N VAL A 277 12.39 51.81 31.04
CA VAL A 277 11.23 50.97 30.74
C VAL A 277 11.10 50.76 29.21
N LEU A 278 11.20 51.87 28.43
CA LEU A 278 11.11 51.81 26.96
C LEU A 278 12.25 51.01 26.34
N PHE A 279 13.48 51.09 26.86
CA PHE A 279 14.60 50.30 26.38
C PHE A 279 14.38 48.80 26.65
N SER A 280 13.97 48.46 27.86
CA SER A 280 13.60 47.09 28.20
C SER A 280 12.46 46.56 27.34
N ASP A 281 11.41 47.36 27.13
CA ASP A 281 10.29 46.99 26.28
C ASP A 281 10.67 46.80 24.80
N MET A 282 11.61 47.62 24.28
CA MET A 282 12.16 47.49 22.94
C MET A 282 12.85 46.12 22.71
N VAL A 283 13.70 45.71 23.66
CA VAL A 283 14.42 44.43 23.61
C VAL A 283 13.45 43.26 23.65
N VAL A 284 12.47 43.30 24.54
CA VAL A 284 11.48 42.25 24.73
C VAL A 284 10.50 42.18 23.55
N PHE A 285 10.11 43.33 23.06
CA PHE A 285 9.27 43.42 21.87
C PHE A 285 9.93 42.76 20.65
N SER A 286 11.24 43.03 20.45
CA SER A 286 12.01 42.37 19.39
C SER A 286 11.96 40.84 19.52
N SER A 287 12.06 40.31 20.73
CA SER A 287 11.98 38.87 20.99
C SER A 287 10.59 38.28 20.65
N TYR A 288 9.50 38.96 21.05
CA TYR A 288 8.14 38.53 20.69
C TYR A 288 7.86 38.62 19.19
N ALA A 289 8.32 39.71 18.55
CA ALA A 289 8.17 39.88 17.11
C ALA A 289 8.85 38.75 16.32
N MET A 290 10.03 38.33 16.73
CA MET A 290 10.72 37.15 16.21
C MET A 290 9.85 35.88 16.36
N GLN A 291 9.25 35.64 17.53
CA GLN A 291 8.40 34.48 17.77
C GLN A 291 7.16 34.48 16.89
N VAL A 292 6.56 35.66 16.63
CA VAL A 292 5.44 35.78 15.68
C VAL A 292 5.88 35.35 14.27
N ILE A 293 6.99 35.89 13.76
CA ILE A 293 7.50 35.54 12.43
C ILE A 293 7.82 34.05 12.32
N MET A 294 8.51 33.48 13.34
CA MET A 294 8.81 32.05 13.37
C MET A 294 7.56 31.18 13.39
N SER A 295 6.51 31.60 14.07
CA SER A 295 5.22 30.90 14.06
C SER A 295 4.58 30.90 12.67
N PHE A 296 4.61 32.03 11.95
CA PHE A 296 4.14 32.10 10.55
C PHE A 296 5.00 31.24 9.63
N MET A 297 6.30 31.19 9.81
CA MET A 297 7.18 30.30 9.07
C MET A 297 6.80 28.83 9.28
N MET A 298 6.57 28.42 10.53
CA MET A 298 6.13 27.06 10.84
C MET A 298 4.79 26.73 10.20
N MET A 299 3.84 27.68 10.21
CA MET A 299 2.55 27.51 9.53
C MET A 299 2.69 27.35 8.01
N SER A 300 3.64 28.02 7.39
CA SER A 300 3.88 27.92 5.95
C SER A 300 4.34 26.52 5.52
N MET A 301 5.13 25.82 6.34
CA MET A 301 5.54 24.44 6.07
C MET A 301 4.35 23.47 5.98
N ILE A 302 3.30 23.73 6.71
CA ILE A 302 2.09 22.89 6.74
C ILE A 302 1.38 22.91 5.39
N PHE A 303 1.33 24.06 4.71
CA PHE A 303 0.72 24.17 3.40
C PHE A 303 1.37 23.30 2.32
N ILE A 304 2.66 22.93 2.49
CA ILE A 304 3.37 22.02 1.58
C ILE A 304 3.06 20.55 1.91
N MET A 305 2.87 20.23 3.18
CA MET A 305 2.69 18.85 3.65
C MET A 305 1.24 18.34 3.52
N ILE A 306 0.26 19.19 3.81
CA ILE A 306 -1.17 18.80 3.81
C ILE A 306 -1.62 18.23 2.45
N PRO A 307 -1.31 18.84 1.28
CA PRO A 307 -1.75 18.28 -0.01
C PRO A 307 -1.23 16.88 -0.28
N ARG A 308 0.03 16.59 0.07
CA ARG A 308 0.62 15.24 -0.11
C ARG A 308 -0.09 14.21 0.76
N ALA A 309 -0.28 14.54 2.03
CA ALA A 309 -1.01 13.68 2.95
C ALA A 309 -2.47 13.47 2.54
N GLN A 310 -3.09 14.47 1.93
CA GLN A 310 -4.46 14.36 1.44
C GLN A 310 -4.57 13.38 0.27
N ILE A 311 -3.60 13.35 -0.64
CA ILE A 311 -3.54 12.36 -1.73
C ILE A 311 -3.36 10.96 -1.15
N SER A 312 -2.41 10.76 -0.24
CA SER A 312 -2.19 9.47 0.43
C SER A 312 -3.41 9.02 1.23
N ALA A 313 -4.07 9.95 1.92
CA ALA A 313 -5.31 9.71 2.63
C ALA A 313 -6.46 9.27 1.72
N ASN A 314 -6.60 9.87 0.53
CA ASN A 314 -7.58 9.45 -0.46
C ASN A 314 -7.33 8.01 -0.90
N ARG A 315 -6.09 7.68 -1.28
CA ARG A 315 -5.71 6.33 -1.73
C ARG A 315 -5.97 5.26 -0.66
N ILE A 316 -5.70 5.59 0.60
CA ILE A 316 -5.97 4.69 1.73
C ILE A 316 -7.47 4.51 1.92
N ASN A 317 -8.25 5.60 1.89
CA ASN A 317 -9.70 5.51 2.03
C ASN A 317 -10.35 4.76 0.88
N GLU A 318 -9.88 4.91 -0.36
CA GLU A 318 -10.34 4.11 -1.50
C GLU A 318 -10.26 2.61 -1.20
N VAL A 319 -9.13 2.12 -0.66
CA VAL A 319 -8.99 0.70 -0.29
C VAL A 319 -9.93 0.32 0.84
N LEU A 320 -10.02 1.14 1.90
CA LEU A 320 -10.83 0.83 3.07
C LEU A 320 -12.35 0.90 2.81
N ASP A 321 -12.77 1.82 1.92
CA ASP A 321 -14.17 2.04 1.57
C ASP A 321 -14.66 1.14 0.42
N THR A 322 -13.77 0.41 -0.27
CA THR A 322 -14.13 -0.49 -1.37
C THR A 322 -15.10 -1.57 -0.87
N GLU A 323 -16.24 -1.66 -1.51
CA GLU A 323 -17.18 -2.75 -1.27
C GLU A 323 -16.65 -4.04 -1.92
N LEU A 324 -16.77 -5.14 -1.19
CA LEU A 324 -16.37 -6.45 -1.69
C LEU A 324 -17.38 -6.93 -2.72
N SER A 325 -16.91 -7.30 -3.91
CA SER A 325 -17.78 -7.88 -4.94
C SER A 325 -18.26 -9.28 -4.56
N ILE A 326 -17.43 -10.03 -3.83
CA ILE A 326 -17.78 -11.34 -3.30
C ILE A 326 -18.07 -11.22 -1.81
N LYS A 327 -19.28 -11.58 -1.43
CA LYS A 327 -19.72 -11.63 -0.03
C LYS A 327 -19.73 -13.06 0.45
N ASP A 328 -19.37 -13.28 1.70
CA ASP A 328 -19.42 -14.59 2.33
C ASP A 328 -20.88 -15.08 2.39
N GLY A 329 -21.05 -16.38 2.28
CA GLY A 329 -22.35 -17.02 2.46
C GLY A 329 -22.52 -17.55 3.87
N ASP A 330 -23.62 -18.25 4.11
CA ASP A 330 -24.00 -18.76 5.44
C ASP A 330 -23.80 -20.28 5.60
N VAL A 331 -23.61 -21.02 4.49
CA VAL A 331 -23.50 -22.48 4.49
C VAL A 331 -22.09 -22.91 4.88
N ASP A 332 -21.97 -23.67 5.97
CA ASP A 332 -20.73 -24.25 6.51
C ASP A 332 -20.81 -25.76 6.73
N SER A 333 -21.73 -26.43 6.03
CA SER A 333 -21.91 -27.87 6.09
C SER A 333 -22.00 -28.47 4.67
N SER A 334 -21.60 -29.74 4.52
CA SER A 334 -21.79 -30.49 3.29
C SER A 334 -23.26 -30.92 3.14
N ASN A 335 -23.76 -30.90 1.92
CA ASN A 335 -24.95 -31.69 1.57
C ASN A 335 -24.47 -33.12 1.34
N GLU A 336 -25.13 -34.10 1.94
CA GLU A 336 -24.80 -35.53 1.77
C GLU A 336 -25.65 -36.18 0.66
N ASP A 337 -26.77 -35.58 0.32
CA ASP A 337 -27.70 -36.07 -0.70
C ASP A 337 -27.62 -35.19 -1.96
N TYR A 338 -26.68 -35.50 -2.84
CA TYR A 338 -26.50 -34.82 -4.12
C TYR A 338 -26.17 -35.82 -5.24
N GLU A 339 -26.63 -35.50 -6.43
CA GLU A 339 -26.40 -36.32 -7.64
C GLU A 339 -25.07 -35.97 -8.32
N TYR A 340 -24.72 -34.69 -8.34
CA TYR A 340 -23.53 -34.17 -8.99
C TYR A 340 -22.65 -33.39 -8.02
N GLU A 341 -21.35 -33.66 -8.06
CA GLU A 341 -20.34 -32.94 -7.26
C GLU A 341 -20.21 -31.49 -7.72
N ILE A 342 -20.25 -31.27 -9.05
CA ILE A 342 -20.13 -29.95 -9.67
C ILE A 342 -21.19 -29.83 -10.75
N GLU A 343 -21.90 -28.69 -10.78
CA GLU A 343 -22.85 -28.33 -11.83
C GLU A 343 -22.61 -26.90 -12.28
N PHE A 344 -22.51 -26.71 -13.60
CA PHE A 344 -22.64 -25.43 -14.28
C PHE A 344 -24.01 -25.42 -14.98
N ASP A 345 -24.90 -24.52 -14.57
CA ASP A 345 -26.26 -24.44 -15.05
C ASP A 345 -26.45 -23.13 -15.82
N ASN A 346 -26.37 -23.18 -17.15
CA ASN A 346 -26.44 -22.06 -18.09
C ASN A 346 -25.56 -20.86 -17.71
N VAL A 347 -24.29 -21.12 -17.39
CA VAL A 347 -23.37 -20.11 -16.84
C VAL A 347 -22.80 -19.24 -17.96
N SER A 348 -23.03 -17.93 -17.85
CA SER A 348 -22.36 -16.93 -18.68
C SER A 348 -21.55 -15.96 -17.83
N PHE A 349 -20.39 -15.54 -18.31
CA PHE A 349 -19.48 -14.67 -17.57
C PHE A 349 -18.75 -13.67 -18.45
N LYS A 350 -18.64 -12.43 -17.95
CA LYS A 350 -17.77 -11.37 -18.49
C LYS A 350 -16.99 -10.68 -17.37
N TYR A 351 -15.75 -10.30 -17.67
CA TYR A 351 -14.98 -9.45 -16.74
C TYR A 351 -15.55 -8.03 -16.72
N THR A 352 -15.37 -7.32 -15.62
CA THR A 352 -15.94 -5.99 -15.38
C THR A 352 -15.54 -4.96 -16.45
N ASP A 353 -14.34 -5.08 -17.01
CA ASP A 353 -13.78 -4.15 -18.00
C ASP A 353 -14.08 -4.57 -19.45
N SER A 354 -14.87 -5.64 -19.66
CA SER A 354 -15.21 -6.17 -20.97
C SER A 354 -16.72 -6.10 -21.21
N GLU A 355 -17.12 -5.61 -22.39
CA GLU A 355 -18.50 -5.73 -22.86
C GLU A 355 -18.82 -7.13 -23.40
N GLN A 356 -17.79 -7.89 -23.78
CA GLN A 356 -17.93 -9.22 -24.38
C GLN A 356 -17.92 -10.32 -23.32
N TYR A 357 -18.80 -11.30 -23.50
CA TYR A 357 -18.79 -12.52 -22.71
C TYR A 357 -17.56 -13.36 -23.04
N ILE A 358 -16.86 -13.80 -21.99
CA ILE A 358 -15.73 -14.75 -22.10
C ILE A 358 -16.24 -16.19 -22.05
N LEU A 359 -17.32 -16.42 -21.30
CA LEU A 359 -18.05 -17.70 -21.29
C LEU A 359 -19.51 -17.39 -21.55
N LYS A 360 -20.15 -18.23 -22.36
CA LYS A 360 -21.54 -18.07 -22.75
C LYS A 360 -22.26 -19.43 -22.77
N ASP A 361 -23.36 -19.51 -22.03
CA ASP A 361 -24.25 -20.66 -21.97
C ASP A 361 -23.50 -21.98 -21.68
N ILE A 362 -22.61 -21.95 -20.67
CA ILE A 362 -21.85 -23.13 -20.23
C ILE A 362 -22.75 -24.01 -19.37
N ASP A 363 -22.99 -25.23 -19.82
CA ASP A 363 -23.81 -26.22 -19.12
C ASP A 363 -23.10 -27.57 -19.12
N PHE A 364 -22.73 -28.07 -17.94
CA PHE A 364 -22.18 -29.42 -17.76
C PHE A 364 -22.29 -29.86 -16.30
N LYS A 365 -22.20 -31.18 -16.08
CA LYS A 365 -22.32 -31.80 -14.76
C LYS A 365 -21.22 -32.82 -14.55
N VAL A 366 -20.74 -32.93 -13.31
CA VAL A 366 -19.66 -33.82 -12.92
C VAL A 366 -20.10 -34.65 -11.73
N LYS A 367 -19.96 -35.96 -11.79
CA LYS A 367 -20.24 -36.86 -10.67
C LYS A 367 -19.04 -36.93 -9.73
N LYS A 368 -19.28 -37.37 -8.51
CA LYS A 368 -18.23 -37.61 -7.52
C LYS A 368 -17.22 -38.64 -8.03
N GLY A 369 -15.94 -38.33 -7.88
CA GLY A 369 -14.82 -39.19 -8.28
C GLY A 369 -14.52 -39.19 -9.79
N GLU A 370 -15.29 -38.49 -10.63
CA GLU A 370 -15.01 -38.38 -12.06
C GLU A 370 -13.78 -37.51 -12.35
N LYS A 371 -13.03 -37.88 -13.37
CA LYS A 371 -11.93 -37.12 -13.95
C LYS A 371 -12.40 -36.40 -15.21
N ILE A 372 -12.48 -35.08 -15.12
CA ILE A 372 -12.92 -34.21 -16.23
C ILE A 372 -11.70 -33.47 -16.79
N ALA A 373 -11.64 -33.40 -18.11
CA ALA A 373 -10.66 -32.55 -18.79
C ALA A 373 -11.36 -31.39 -19.51
N ILE A 374 -10.70 -30.22 -19.53
CA ILE A 374 -11.15 -29.07 -20.31
C ILE A 374 -10.06 -28.70 -21.29
N ILE A 375 -10.36 -28.75 -22.58
CA ILE A 375 -9.43 -28.43 -23.67
C ILE A 375 -10.03 -27.37 -24.61
N GLY A 376 -9.19 -26.68 -25.35
CA GLY A 376 -9.59 -25.67 -26.35
C GLY A 376 -8.44 -24.73 -26.67
N SER A 377 -8.64 -23.84 -27.63
CA SER A 377 -7.65 -22.84 -28.04
C SER A 377 -7.27 -21.89 -26.92
N THR A 378 -6.13 -21.20 -27.07
CA THR A 378 -5.73 -20.14 -26.13
C THR A 378 -6.78 -19.02 -26.15
N GLY A 379 -7.23 -18.59 -24.96
CA GLY A 379 -8.28 -17.57 -24.82
C GLY A 379 -9.71 -18.11 -24.88
N SER A 380 -9.96 -19.43 -25.02
CA SER A 380 -11.31 -20.01 -25.08
C SER A 380 -12.08 -20.00 -23.74
N GLY A 381 -11.48 -19.50 -22.63
CA GLY A 381 -12.17 -19.39 -21.34
C GLY A 381 -11.88 -20.52 -20.33
N LYS A 382 -10.94 -21.43 -20.61
CA LYS A 382 -10.62 -22.59 -19.74
C LYS A 382 -10.32 -22.22 -18.29
N SER A 383 -9.35 -21.34 -18.05
CA SER A 383 -8.99 -20.88 -16.70
C SER A 383 -10.11 -20.05 -16.05
N THR A 384 -11.00 -19.46 -16.86
CA THR A 384 -12.17 -18.72 -16.36
C THR A 384 -13.17 -19.67 -15.68
N ILE A 385 -13.38 -20.89 -16.21
CA ILE A 385 -14.21 -21.91 -15.56
C ILE A 385 -13.65 -22.24 -14.17
N LEU A 386 -12.32 -22.44 -14.05
CA LEU A 386 -11.70 -22.70 -12.75
C LEU A 386 -11.82 -21.51 -11.80
N ASN A 387 -11.67 -20.28 -12.31
CA ASN A 387 -11.84 -19.07 -11.52
C ASN A 387 -13.27 -18.91 -10.98
N LEU A 388 -14.27 -19.31 -11.75
CA LEU A 388 -15.67 -19.33 -11.29
C LEU A 388 -15.88 -20.42 -10.23
N LEU A 389 -15.31 -21.60 -10.42
CA LEU A 389 -15.42 -22.70 -9.46
C LEU A 389 -14.73 -22.40 -8.13
N LEU A 390 -13.59 -21.70 -8.17
CA LEU A 390 -12.90 -21.15 -7.00
C LEU A 390 -13.60 -19.92 -6.40
N ARG A 391 -14.68 -19.47 -7.04
CA ARG A 391 -15.36 -18.24 -6.65
C ARG A 391 -14.43 -17.04 -6.50
N PHE A 392 -13.41 -16.94 -7.39
CA PHE A 392 -12.61 -15.73 -7.54
C PHE A 392 -13.40 -14.62 -8.24
N TYR A 393 -14.45 -15.03 -8.95
CA TYR A 393 -15.48 -14.20 -9.57
C TYR A 393 -16.83 -14.92 -9.44
N ASP A 394 -17.91 -14.17 -9.31
CA ASP A 394 -19.28 -14.70 -9.42
C ASP A 394 -19.73 -14.70 -10.88
N ALA A 395 -20.47 -15.72 -11.29
CA ALA A 395 -21.09 -15.79 -12.63
C ALA A 395 -21.98 -14.56 -12.88
N THR A 396 -21.97 -14.06 -14.14
CA THR A 396 -22.83 -12.95 -14.57
C THR A 396 -24.28 -13.43 -14.72
N GLU A 397 -24.47 -14.61 -15.32
CA GLU A 397 -25.75 -15.28 -15.49
C GLU A 397 -25.58 -16.77 -15.21
N GLY A 398 -26.67 -17.45 -14.84
CA GLY A 398 -26.63 -18.85 -14.47
C GLY A 398 -26.13 -19.11 -13.06
N VAL A 399 -25.91 -20.37 -12.70
CA VAL A 399 -25.53 -20.80 -11.36
C VAL A 399 -24.45 -21.86 -11.41
N VAL A 400 -23.40 -21.72 -10.59
CA VAL A 400 -22.41 -22.76 -10.33
C VAL A 400 -22.74 -23.40 -9.00
N LYS A 401 -22.85 -24.75 -8.96
CA LYS A 401 -23.15 -25.49 -7.74
C LYS A 401 -22.05 -26.49 -7.43
N ILE A 402 -21.80 -26.67 -6.15
CA ILE A 402 -20.99 -27.76 -5.60
C ILE A 402 -21.85 -28.54 -4.64
N GLN A 403 -21.93 -29.87 -4.81
CA GLN A 403 -22.77 -30.76 -4.00
C GLN A 403 -24.24 -30.27 -3.95
N GLY A 404 -24.78 -29.84 -5.10
CA GLY A 404 -26.14 -29.33 -5.26
C GLY A 404 -26.41 -27.95 -4.68
N ILE A 405 -25.43 -27.32 -4.02
CA ILE A 405 -25.58 -26.00 -3.37
C ILE A 405 -24.86 -24.93 -4.24
N ASP A 406 -25.55 -23.82 -4.49
CA ASP A 406 -24.96 -22.65 -5.16
C ASP A 406 -23.73 -22.15 -4.38
N ILE A 407 -22.59 -22.02 -5.09
CA ILE A 407 -21.31 -21.59 -4.48
C ILE A 407 -21.41 -20.23 -3.79
N LYS A 408 -22.35 -19.36 -4.18
CA LYS A 408 -22.59 -18.05 -3.56
C LYS A 408 -23.13 -18.19 -2.13
N LYS A 409 -23.71 -19.33 -1.78
CA LYS A 409 -24.28 -19.57 -0.45
C LYS A 409 -23.26 -20.13 0.55
N TYR A 410 -22.13 -20.67 0.07
CA TYR A 410 -21.09 -21.20 0.94
C TYR A 410 -20.32 -20.09 1.66
N LYS A 411 -19.91 -20.32 2.91
CA LYS A 411 -18.79 -19.63 3.53
C LYS A 411 -17.53 -19.94 2.72
N LEU A 412 -16.78 -18.90 2.35
CA LEU A 412 -15.59 -19.05 1.49
C LEU A 412 -14.56 -20.01 2.10
N ILE A 413 -14.35 -19.95 3.41
CA ILE A 413 -13.42 -20.84 4.10
C ILE A 413 -13.82 -22.30 3.90
N PHE A 414 -15.11 -22.62 4.04
CA PHE A 414 -15.62 -23.97 3.88
C PHE A 414 -15.59 -24.44 2.42
N LEU A 415 -15.88 -23.52 1.47
CA LEU A 415 -15.73 -23.80 0.05
C LEU A 415 -14.29 -24.14 -0.31
N TYR A 416 -13.35 -23.34 0.19
CA TYR A 416 -11.93 -23.57 -0.09
C TYR A 416 -11.40 -24.83 0.58
N GLU A 417 -11.92 -25.26 1.73
CA GLU A 417 -11.55 -26.55 2.35
C GLU A 417 -11.82 -27.74 1.44
N LYS A 418 -12.90 -27.67 0.64
CA LYS A 418 -13.27 -28.74 -0.32
C LYS A 418 -12.39 -28.81 -1.56
N ILE A 419 -11.70 -27.73 -1.92
CA ILE A 419 -11.00 -27.59 -3.20
C ILE A 419 -9.50 -27.52 -2.98
N GLY A 420 -8.75 -28.38 -3.67
CA GLY A 420 -7.29 -28.32 -3.84
C GLY A 420 -6.96 -27.80 -5.22
N ALA A 421 -6.48 -26.56 -5.32
CA ALA A 421 -6.21 -25.92 -6.60
C ALA A 421 -4.71 -25.76 -6.86
N VAL A 422 -4.31 -26.11 -8.08
CA VAL A 422 -2.95 -25.85 -8.62
C VAL A 422 -3.11 -24.93 -9.82
N LEU A 423 -2.76 -23.67 -9.63
CA LEU A 423 -2.90 -22.64 -10.63
C LEU A 423 -1.79 -22.71 -11.67
N GLN A 424 -2.02 -22.18 -12.86
CA GLN A 424 -1.07 -22.17 -13.99
C GLN A 424 0.31 -21.61 -13.58
N LYS A 425 0.36 -20.54 -12.77
CA LYS A 425 1.60 -20.03 -12.20
C LYS A 425 1.83 -20.64 -10.82
N SER A 426 2.75 -21.61 -10.75
CA SER A 426 3.16 -22.22 -9.48
C SER A 426 3.94 -21.23 -8.61
N LEU A 427 3.29 -20.68 -7.60
CA LEU A 427 3.84 -19.71 -6.67
C LEU A 427 4.31 -20.41 -5.38
N LEU A 428 5.60 -20.25 -5.07
CA LEU A 428 6.17 -20.66 -3.79
C LEU A 428 6.53 -19.44 -2.95
N PHE A 429 6.31 -19.57 -1.65
CA PHE A 429 6.61 -18.51 -0.68
C PHE A 429 8.00 -18.73 -0.07
N LYS A 430 8.64 -17.65 0.35
CA LYS A 430 9.90 -17.74 1.08
C LYS A 430 9.70 -18.54 2.37
N GLY A 431 10.51 -19.55 2.59
CA GLY A 431 10.45 -20.47 3.72
C GLY A 431 11.25 -21.72 3.41
N ASN A 432 10.73 -22.90 3.76
CA ASN A 432 11.32 -24.18 3.38
C ASN A 432 10.33 -25.05 2.59
N VAL A 433 10.78 -26.21 2.12
CA VAL A 433 9.94 -27.18 1.40
C VAL A 433 8.71 -27.55 2.23
N LYS A 434 8.92 -27.91 3.50
CA LYS A 434 7.88 -28.31 4.44
C LYS A 434 6.79 -27.25 4.60
N SER A 435 7.18 -25.98 4.83
CA SER A 435 6.25 -24.86 4.98
C SER A 435 5.48 -24.52 3.70
N ASN A 436 6.05 -24.81 2.54
CA ASN A 436 5.37 -24.62 1.26
C ASN A 436 4.34 -25.72 0.96
N ILE A 437 4.55 -26.93 1.42
CA ILE A 437 3.60 -28.05 1.27
C ILE A 437 2.43 -27.88 2.24
N SER A 438 2.71 -27.61 3.54
CA SER A 438 1.70 -27.49 4.60
C SER A 438 1.00 -26.14 4.67
N PHE A 439 1.08 -25.30 3.68
CA PHE A 439 0.76 -23.88 3.62
C PHE A 439 -0.54 -23.43 4.32
N SER A 440 -1.52 -24.31 4.48
CA SER A 440 -2.85 -24.00 5.01
C SER A 440 -3.09 -24.41 6.47
N GLU A 441 -2.09 -24.91 7.20
CA GLU A 441 -2.28 -25.42 8.58
C GLU A 441 -1.34 -24.78 9.60
N ASP A 442 -1.88 -24.50 10.79
CA ASP A 442 -1.15 -24.10 12.01
C ASP A 442 -0.51 -25.34 12.66
N GLY A 443 0.43 -25.91 12.24
CA GLY A 443 1.06 -27.14 12.77
C GLY A 443 1.32 -28.12 11.63
N VAL A 444 2.57 -28.46 11.48
CA VAL A 444 2.98 -29.25 10.33
C VAL A 444 2.99 -30.73 10.70
N ASP A 445 2.04 -31.46 10.14
CA ASP A 445 2.04 -32.93 10.17
C ASP A 445 3.09 -33.44 9.18
N THR A 446 4.18 -34.00 9.73
CA THR A 446 5.33 -34.45 8.93
C THR A 446 4.96 -35.65 8.06
N GLU A 447 4.12 -36.56 8.57
CA GLU A 447 3.72 -37.77 7.82
C GLU A 447 2.86 -37.37 6.60
N LYS A 448 1.93 -36.44 6.78
CA LYS A 448 1.14 -35.90 5.65
C LYS A 448 2.02 -35.15 4.63
N VAL A 449 3.06 -34.43 5.09
CA VAL A 449 3.98 -33.74 4.19
C VAL A 449 4.73 -34.76 3.33
N GLU A 450 5.21 -35.84 3.94
CA GLU A 450 5.91 -36.91 3.24
C GLU A 450 4.97 -37.64 2.25
N GLU A 451 3.76 -37.98 2.66
CA GLU A 451 2.72 -38.57 1.80
C GLU A 451 2.42 -37.69 0.58
N ALA A 452 2.23 -36.37 0.81
CA ALA A 452 1.96 -35.42 -0.25
C ALA A 452 3.16 -35.24 -1.20
N ALA A 453 4.37 -35.22 -0.67
CA ALA A 453 5.59 -35.13 -1.44
C ALA A 453 5.83 -36.39 -2.30
N ASP A 454 5.53 -37.57 -1.77
CA ASP A 454 5.59 -38.82 -2.49
C ASP A 454 4.54 -38.86 -3.62
N THR A 455 3.29 -38.56 -3.32
CA THR A 455 2.19 -38.49 -4.30
C THR A 455 2.50 -37.56 -5.47
N SER A 456 3.10 -36.41 -5.18
CA SER A 456 3.48 -35.39 -6.17
C SER A 456 4.82 -35.70 -6.89
N GLN A 457 5.43 -36.84 -6.65
CA GLN A 457 6.77 -37.23 -7.15
C GLN A 457 7.86 -36.22 -6.75
N SER A 458 7.66 -35.49 -5.64
CA SER A 458 8.60 -34.49 -5.17
C SER A 458 9.78 -35.08 -4.41
N MET A 459 9.64 -36.30 -3.84
CA MET A 459 10.70 -36.98 -3.10
C MET A 459 11.96 -37.18 -3.95
N GLU A 460 11.81 -37.40 -5.26
CA GLU A 460 12.92 -37.56 -6.20
C GLU A 460 13.98 -36.44 -6.11
N PHE A 461 13.55 -35.18 -5.91
CA PHE A 461 14.48 -34.07 -5.80
C PHE A 461 14.66 -33.59 -4.36
N ILE A 462 13.66 -33.77 -3.47
CA ILE A 462 13.78 -33.42 -2.05
C ILE A 462 14.91 -34.20 -1.40
N ASP A 463 15.04 -35.49 -1.71
CA ASP A 463 16.13 -36.36 -1.18
C ASP A 463 17.52 -35.93 -1.68
N LYS A 464 17.62 -35.17 -2.76
CA LYS A 464 18.88 -34.61 -3.28
C LYS A 464 19.25 -33.28 -2.60
N PHE A 465 18.36 -32.66 -1.85
CA PHE A 465 18.67 -31.48 -1.06
C PHE A 465 19.40 -31.89 0.24
N ASP A 466 20.44 -31.15 0.61
CA ASP A 466 21.23 -31.43 1.83
C ASP A 466 20.37 -31.41 3.09
N GLU A 467 19.37 -30.47 3.14
CA GLU A 467 18.46 -30.26 4.27
C GLU A 467 17.08 -30.90 4.03
N LYS A 468 16.87 -31.65 2.97
CA LYS A 468 15.59 -32.29 2.59
C LYS A 468 14.40 -31.34 2.69
N PHE A 469 13.44 -31.65 3.57
CA PHE A 469 12.24 -30.84 3.78
C PHE A 469 12.49 -29.46 4.40
N ASP A 470 13.62 -29.26 5.06
CA ASP A 470 14.04 -27.98 5.63
C ASP A 470 14.83 -27.12 4.64
N HIS A 471 15.10 -27.63 3.42
CA HIS A 471 15.76 -26.87 2.36
C HIS A 471 15.07 -25.53 2.09
N GLU A 472 15.83 -24.44 2.09
CA GLU A 472 15.31 -23.09 1.93
C GLU A 472 14.75 -22.86 0.51
N ILE A 473 13.52 -22.40 0.45
CA ILE A 473 12.86 -21.90 -0.76
C ILE A 473 12.96 -20.38 -0.78
N ALA A 474 13.65 -19.84 -1.78
CA ALA A 474 13.75 -18.41 -1.98
C ALA A 474 12.41 -17.80 -2.41
N GLN A 475 12.27 -16.47 -2.27
CA GLN A 475 11.06 -15.74 -2.69
C GLN A 475 10.70 -16.07 -4.15
N LEU A 476 9.44 -16.46 -4.38
CA LEU A 476 8.88 -16.91 -5.66
C LEU A 476 9.55 -18.19 -6.20
N GLY A 477 10.24 -18.96 -5.33
CA GLY A 477 10.91 -20.19 -5.71
C GLY A 477 12.04 -20.00 -6.72
N LYS A 478 12.77 -18.88 -6.69
CA LYS A 478 13.82 -18.56 -7.69
C LYS A 478 14.97 -19.57 -7.72
N ASN A 479 15.15 -20.32 -6.65
CA ASN A 479 16.21 -21.34 -6.49
C ASN A 479 15.77 -22.75 -6.87
N VAL A 480 14.56 -22.95 -7.36
CA VAL A 480 14.06 -24.27 -7.81
C VAL A 480 13.56 -24.19 -9.25
N SER A 481 13.61 -25.32 -9.97
CA SER A 481 13.20 -25.39 -11.38
C SER A 481 11.67 -25.27 -11.54
N GLY A 482 11.19 -25.01 -12.78
CA GLY A 482 9.76 -24.93 -13.09
C GLY A 482 8.99 -26.19 -12.72
N GLY A 483 9.50 -27.38 -13.08
CA GLY A 483 8.91 -28.67 -12.74
C GLY A 483 8.92 -28.94 -11.22
N GLN A 484 9.96 -28.55 -10.49
CA GLN A 484 9.99 -28.64 -9.03
C GLN A 484 8.94 -27.74 -8.39
N LYS A 485 8.76 -26.48 -8.88
CA LYS A 485 7.70 -25.59 -8.41
C LYS A 485 6.30 -26.19 -8.61
N GLN A 486 6.05 -26.77 -9.78
CA GLN A 486 4.77 -27.42 -10.06
C GLN A 486 4.52 -28.59 -9.13
N ARG A 487 5.50 -29.49 -8.98
CA ARG A 487 5.39 -30.66 -8.07
C ARG A 487 5.14 -30.24 -6.62
N LEU A 488 5.85 -29.22 -6.11
CA LEU A 488 5.59 -28.69 -4.76
C LEU A 488 4.20 -28.03 -4.64
N SER A 489 3.72 -27.38 -5.69
CA SER A 489 2.35 -26.82 -5.70
C SER A 489 1.30 -27.93 -5.74
N ILE A 490 1.56 -29.03 -6.43
CA ILE A 490 0.70 -30.23 -6.41
C ILE A 490 0.75 -30.88 -5.03
N ALA A 491 1.94 -31.03 -4.40
CA ALA A 491 2.07 -31.53 -3.03
C ALA A 491 1.22 -30.71 -2.03
N ARG A 492 1.22 -29.37 -2.17
CA ARG A 492 0.37 -28.48 -1.37
C ARG A 492 -1.13 -28.79 -1.52
N ALA A 493 -1.58 -29.04 -2.73
CA ALA A 493 -2.98 -29.40 -2.98
C ALA A 493 -3.32 -30.79 -2.41
N VAL A 494 -2.42 -31.77 -2.55
CA VAL A 494 -2.57 -33.14 -2.02
C VAL A 494 -2.58 -33.15 -0.49
N TYR A 495 -1.68 -32.38 0.14
CA TYR A 495 -1.60 -32.26 1.61
C TYR A 495 -2.95 -31.89 2.24
N LYS A 496 -3.75 -31.12 1.55
CA LYS A 496 -5.06 -30.66 1.98
C LYS A 496 -6.12 -31.78 2.00
N LYS A 497 -5.94 -32.87 1.26
CA LYS A 497 -6.89 -33.99 1.05
C LYS A 497 -8.29 -33.47 0.64
N PRO A 498 -8.43 -32.69 -0.43
CA PRO A 498 -9.68 -32.06 -0.84
C PRO A 498 -10.64 -33.07 -1.49
N ASN A 499 -11.93 -32.69 -1.57
CA ASN A 499 -12.93 -33.43 -2.34
C ASN A 499 -12.76 -33.21 -3.87
N ILE A 500 -12.28 -32.03 -4.25
CA ILE A 500 -12.15 -31.60 -5.65
C ILE A 500 -10.74 -31.12 -5.91
N PHE A 501 -10.04 -31.72 -6.86
CA PHE A 501 -8.78 -31.22 -7.39
C PHE A 501 -8.99 -30.39 -8.64
N LEU A 502 -8.37 -29.21 -8.70
CA LEU A 502 -8.36 -28.33 -9.87
C LEU A 502 -6.92 -28.12 -10.33
N PHE A 503 -6.63 -28.50 -11.56
CA PHE A 503 -5.32 -28.33 -12.18
C PHE A 503 -5.42 -27.43 -13.41
N ASP A 504 -4.84 -26.24 -13.34
CA ASP A 504 -4.78 -25.30 -14.47
C ASP A 504 -3.42 -25.42 -15.17
N ASP A 505 -3.35 -26.19 -16.24
CA ASP A 505 -2.15 -26.46 -17.05
C ASP A 505 -0.94 -26.89 -16.22
N SER A 506 -1.22 -27.62 -15.11
CA SER A 506 -0.24 -27.88 -14.04
C SER A 506 0.72 -29.04 -14.35
N PHE A 507 0.57 -29.72 -15.47
CA PHE A 507 1.40 -30.84 -15.89
C PHE A 507 2.34 -30.49 -17.06
N SER A 508 2.17 -29.31 -17.66
CA SER A 508 2.87 -28.92 -18.91
C SER A 508 4.39 -28.78 -18.78
N ALA A 509 4.91 -28.47 -17.59
CA ALA A 509 6.36 -28.38 -17.32
C ALA A 509 6.97 -29.68 -16.81
N LEU A 510 6.21 -30.78 -16.75
CA LEU A 510 6.69 -32.10 -16.37
C LEU A 510 7.05 -32.90 -17.62
N ASP A 511 8.03 -33.79 -17.48
CA ASP A 511 8.29 -34.82 -18.48
C ASP A 511 7.17 -35.87 -18.47
N PHE A 512 7.00 -36.55 -19.60
CA PHE A 512 5.90 -37.49 -19.82
C PHE A 512 5.84 -38.61 -18.75
N LYS A 513 6.99 -39.13 -18.30
CA LYS A 513 7.05 -40.19 -17.30
C LYS A 513 6.57 -39.70 -15.94
N THR A 514 7.10 -38.57 -15.49
CA THR A 514 6.71 -37.95 -14.21
C THR A 514 5.22 -37.55 -14.22
N ASP A 515 4.67 -36.99 -15.34
CA ASP A 515 3.26 -36.68 -15.49
C ASP A 515 2.38 -37.93 -15.36
N SER A 516 2.73 -39.01 -16.05
CA SER A 516 1.96 -40.26 -16.02
C SER A 516 1.95 -40.89 -14.63
N GLU A 517 3.12 -40.99 -13.98
CA GLU A 517 3.26 -41.56 -12.64
C GLU A 517 2.50 -40.73 -11.59
N LEU A 518 2.63 -39.41 -11.64
CA LEU A 518 1.92 -38.49 -10.73
C LEU A 518 0.40 -38.64 -10.84
N ARG A 519 -0.14 -38.71 -12.05
CA ARG A 519 -1.59 -38.91 -12.26
C ARG A 519 -2.07 -40.27 -11.78
N HIS A 520 -1.22 -41.31 -11.93
CA HIS A 520 -1.51 -42.63 -11.39
C HIS A 520 -1.56 -42.62 -9.86
N GLN A 521 -0.57 -42.00 -9.21
CA GLN A 521 -0.51 -41.87 -7.76
C GLN A 521 -1.66 -41.04 -7.19
N LEU A 522 -2.07 -39.95 -7.88
CA LEU A 522 -3.23 -39.16 -7.47
C LEU A 522 -4.52 -40.00 -7.49
N ARG A 523 -4.71 -40.81 -8.53
CA ARG A 523 -5.90 -41.68 -8.66
C ARG A 523 -5.91 -42.78 -7.59
N GLU A 524 -4.76 -43.37 -7.30
CA GLU A 524 -4.64 -44.43 -6.30
C GLU A 524 -4.85 -43.97 -4.88
N LYS A 525 -4.25 -42.80 -4.53
CA LYS A 525 -4.30 -42.26 -3.16
C LYS A 525 -5.52 -41.38 -2.86
N SER A 526 -6.25 -40.96 -3.89
CA SER A 526 -7.44 -40.10 -3.76
C SER A 526 -8.57 -40.58 -4.69
N PRO A 527 -9.04 -41.84 -4.59
CA PRO A 527 -9.98 -42.43 -5.54
C PRO A 527 -11.37 -41.77 -5.52
N ASP A 528 -11.78 -41.20 -4.39
CA ASP A 528 -13.06 -40.51 -4.23
C ASP A 528 -13.05 -39.05 -4.62
N ALA A 529 -11.89 -38.48 -4.91
CA ALA A 529 -11.75 -37.06 -5.24
C ALA A 529 -12.07 -36.80 -6.72
N THR A 530 -12.97 -35.88 -6.95
CA THR A 530 -13.29 -35.39 -8.29
C THR A 530 -12.13 -34.54 -8.84
N THR A 531 -11.73 -34.76 -10.08
CA THR A 531 -10.56 -34.08 -10.64
C THR A 531 -10.93 -33.31 -11.91
N ILE A 532 -10.65 -32.00 -11.95
CA ILE A 532 -10.75 -31.18 -13.16
C ILE A 532 -9.37 -30.76 -13.63
N ILE A 533 -9.05 -31.09 -14.86
CA ILE A 533 -7.77 -30.79 -15.50
C ILE A 533 -8.00 -29.86 -16.70
N VAL A 534 -7.51 -28.65 -16.62
CA VAL A 534 -7.34 -27.81 -17.82
C VAL A 534 -6.01 -28.20 -18.45
N ALA A 535 -6.04 -28.64 -19.68
CA ALA A 535 -4.86 -29.07 -20.41
C ALA A 535 -4.76 -28.44 -21.80
N GLN A 536 -3.53 -28.32 -22.27
CA GLN A 536 -3.23 -27.94 -23.66
C GLN A 536 -2.78 -29.16 -24.49
N ARG A 537 -2.42 -30.27 -23.82
CA ARG A 537 -1.95 -31.50 -24.47
C ARG A 537 -3.03 -32.57 -24.44
N VAL A 538 -3.37 -33.09 -25.61
CA VAL A 538 -4.38 -34.16 -25.77
C VAL A 538 -3.92 -35.43 -25.04
N GLY A 539 -2.64 -35.81 -25.15
CA GLY A 539 -2.09 -37.01 -24.52
C GLY A 539 -2.23 -37.05 -22.99
N SER A 540 -2.41 -35.91 -22.35
CA SER A 540 -2.60 -35.83 -20.88
C SER A 540 -4.05 -36.06 -20.44
N ILE A 541 -5.01 -36.08 -21.38
CA ILE A 541 -6.46 -36.09 -21.06
C ILE A 541 -7.25 -37.21 -21.73
N MET A 542 -6.60 -38.03 -22.56
CA MET A 542 -7.27 -39.10 -23.29
C MET A 542 -7.95 -40.12 -22.38
N ASP A 543 -7.44 -40.32 -21.17
CA ASP A 543 -7.92 -41.22 -20.12
C ASP A 543 -8.97 -40.57 -19.20
N SER A 544 -9.48 -39.38 -19.52
CA SER A 544 -10.51 -38.71 -18.75
C SER A 544 -11.89 -39.33 -18.99
N ASP A 545 -12.72 -39.40 -17.94
CA ASP A 545 -14.07 -39.91 -18.02
C ASP A 545 -14.94 -39.03 -18.91
N GLN A 546 -14.66 -37.73 -18.92
CA GLN A 546 -15.32 -36.75 -19.76
C GLN A 546 -14.33 -35.64 -20.19
N ILE A 547 -14.39 -35.23 -21.44
CA ILE A 547 -13.63 -34.11 -22.00
C ILE A 547 -14.61 -33.06 -22.48
N ILE A 548 -14.43 -31.82 -22.01
CA ILE A 548 -15.17 -30.63 -22.40
C ILE A 548 -14.31 -29.84 -23.38
N VAL A 549 -14.77 -29.69 -24.59
CA VAL A 549 -14.09 -28.92 -25.64
C VAL A 549 -14.66 -27.52 -25.69
N LEU A 550 -13.81 -26.50 -25.44
CA LEU A 550 -14.21 -25.10 -25.47
C LEU A 550 -13.72 -24.41 -26.74
N GLU A 551 -14.62 -23.72 -27.39
CA GLU A 551 -14.35 -22.85 -28.53
C GLU A 551 -15.07 -21.51 -28.35
N ASN A 552 -14.34 -20.39 -28.49
CA ASN A 552 -14.89 -19.03 -28.40
C ASN A 552 -15.82 -18.79 -27.20
N GLY A 553 -15.48 -19.39 -26.02
CA GLY A 553 -16.25 -19.24 -24.80
C GLY A 553 -17.52 -20.09 -24.71
N GLN A 554 -17.73 -21.02 -25.61
CA GLN A 554 -18.87 -21.96 -25.63
C GLN A 554 -18.38 -23.41 -25.65
N ILE A 555 -19.24 -24.34 -25.28
CA ILE A 555 -18.94 -25.77 -25.35
C ILE A 555 -19.18 -26.23 -26.77
N ALA A 556 -18.12 -26.65 -27.46
CA ALA A 556 -18.17 -27.23 -28.79
C ALA A 556 -18.49 -28.74 -28.77
N GLY A 557 -18.16 -29.43 -27.68
CA GLY A 557 -18.47 -30.84 -27.52
C GLY A 557 -18.15 -31.34 -26.10
N ILE A 558 -18.87 -32.36 -25.66
CA ILE A 558 -18.67 -33.08 -24.41
C ILE A 558 -18.73 -34.57 -24.70
N GLY A 559 -17.77 -35.33 -24.20
CA GLY A 559 -17.76 -36.79 -24.35
C GLY A 559 -16.41 -37.42 -24.01
N GLN A 560 -16.27 -38.68 -24.27
CA GLN A 560 -14.97 -39.38 -24.14
C GLN A 560 -14.10 -39.12 -25.38
N HIS A 561 -12.80 -39.36 -25.25
CA HIS A 561 -11.82 -39.15 -26.32
C HIS A 561 -12.27 -39.76 -27.66
N LYS A 562 -12.71 -41.03 -27.66
CA LYS A 562 -13.13 -41.75 -28.88
C LYS A 562 -14.38 -41.14 -29.52
N ASP A 563 -15.33 -40.69 -28.70
CA ASP A 563 -16.58 -40.08 -29.19
C ASP A 563 -16.31 -38.71 -29.82
N LEU A 564 -15.45 -37.92 -29.17
CA LEU A 564 -15.08 -36.59 -29.65
C LEU A 564 -14.24 -36.63 -30.93
N LEU A 565 -13.38 -37.64 -31.09
CA LEU A 565 -12.65 -37.86 -32.34
C LEU A 565 -13.59 -38.13 -33.51
N GLN A 566 -14.81 -38.65 -33.27
CA GLN A 566 -15.79 -38.91 -34.33
C GLN A 566 -16.72 -37.73 -34.55
N ASN A 567 -17.16 -37.07 -33.49
CA ASN A 567 -18.31 -36.19 -33.52
C ASN A 567 -17.98 -34.69 -33.28
N CYS A 568 -16.75 -34.33 -32.88
CA CYS A 568 -16.35 -32.94 -32.59
C CYS A 568 -15.19 -32.51 -33.49
N GLU A 569 -15.47 -31.65 -34.48
CA GLU A 569 -14.45 -31.18 -35.43
C GLU A 569 -13.33 -30.42 -34.75
N VAL A 570 -13.68 -29.54 -33.80
CA VAL A 570 -12.70 -28.76 -33.01
C VAL A 570 -11.75 -29.68 -32.25
N TYR A 571 -12.27 -30.76 -31.65
CA TYR A 571 -11.41 -31.72 -30.94
C TYR A 571 -10.48 -32.47 -31.89
N LYS A 572 -11.00 -32.87 -33.07
CA LYS A 572 -10.18 -33.50 -34.10
C LYS A 572 -9.03 -32.63 -34.54
N GLU A 573 -9.29 -31.37 -34.86
CA GLU A 573 -8.24 -30.43 -35.27
C GLU A 573 -7.15 -30.30 -34.19
N ILE A 574 -7.54 -30.17 -32.92
CA ILE A 574 -6.60 -30.09 -31.81
C ILE A 574 -5.81 -31.40 -31.68
N ALA A 575 -6.47 -32.54 -31.77
CA ALA A 575 -5.88 -33.86 -31.59
C ALA A 575 -4.87 -34.21 -32.70
N TYR A 576 -5.27 -34.06 -33.95
CA TYR A 576 -4.40 -34.32 -35.11
C TYR A 576 -3.25 -33.30 -35.25
N SER A 577 -3.38 -32.12 -34.67
CA SER A 577 -2.25 -31.17 -34.60
C SER A 577 -1.14 -31.58 -33.66
N GLN A 578 -1.40 -32.49 -32.71
CA GLN A 578 -0.49 -32.86 -31.63
C GLN A 578 0.02 -34.29 -31.69
N LEU A 579 -0.80 -35.23 -32.17
CA LEU A 579 -0.55 -36.68 -32.15
C LEU A 579 -0.78 -37.29 -33.50
N THR A 580 -0.08 -38.39 -33.76
CA THR A 580 -0.28 -39.19 -34.98
C THR A 580 -1.57 -40.05 -34.88
N GLU A 581 -2.06 -40.50 -35.99
CA GLU A 581 -3.27 -41.34 -36.06
C GLU A 581 -3.13 -42.66 -35.27
N GLU A 582 -1.92 -43.21 -35.21
CA GLU A 582 -1.58 -44.41 -34.41
C GLU A 582 -1.65 -44.10 -32.89
N GLU A 583 -1.13 -42.96 -32.47
CA GLU A 583 -1.15 -42.53 -31.05
C GLU A 583 -2.55 -42.15 -30.56
N LEU A 584 -3.41 -41.64 -31.44
CA LEU A 584 -4.79 -41.29 -31.12
C LEU A 584 -5.71 -42.52 -30.99
N ASN A 585 -5.34 -43.64 -31.60
CA ASN A 585 -6.12 -44.87 -31.57
C ASN A 585 -5.57 -45.90 -30.58
N ALA A 586 -4.46 -45.62 -29.94
CA ALA A 586 -3.84 -46.49 -28.92
C ALA A 586 -4.57 -46.36 -27.58
#